data_9e5a73d96143bca1b86a8baf40913436
#
_entry.id   9e5a73d96143bca1b86a8baf40913436
#
_cell.length_a   1.000
_cell.length_b   1.000
_cell.length_c   1.000
_cell.angle_alpha   90.00
_cell.angle_beta   90.00
_cell.angle_gamma   90.00
#
_symmetry.space_group_name_H-M   'P 1'
#
loop_
_entity.id
_entity.type
_entity.pdbx_description
1 polymer ?
#
loop_
_entity_poly.entity_id
_entity_poly.type
_entity_poly.pdbx_seq_one_letter_code
_entity_poly.pdbx_strand_id
1 'polypeptide(L)'
;MRVLIVEDEPYLADAVRDGLRLEAIAADIAGDGDTALELLSVNEYDLAVLDRDVPGPSGDEIARWIVDSGSGIPILMLTAADRMDDKESGFELGADDYLTKPFAMRELVLRLRALDRRRARSRPPTMELAGIRLDPFRREVFRDGRYVALTRKQFAVLEVLMDAGGGVVSAEELLERAWDENADPFTNAVRITVSALRKRLGEPWVIATVAGVGYRIDGDAGDE
;
A
#
# COMPACT_ATOMS: atom_id res chain seq x y z
N MET A 1 -1.85 1.62 0.25
CA MET A 1 -0.72 0.74 0.59
C MET A 1 -0.03 0.31 -0.69
N ARG A 2 1.28 0.59 -0.80
CA ARG A 2 2.17 0.20 -1.92
C ARG A 2 3.21 -0.81 -1.40
N VAL A 3 3.35 -1.94 -2.08
CA VAL A 3 4.17 -3.08 -1.65
C VAL A 3 5.25 -3.35 -2.69
N LEU A 4 6.50 -3.52 -2.26
CA LEU A 4 7.54 -4.10 -3.11
C LEU A 4 7.49 -5.62 -2.98
N ILE A 5 7.44 -6.32 -4.10
CA ILE A 5 7.54 -7.79 -4.20
C ILE A 5 8.90 -8.11 -4.79
N VAL A 6 9.73 -8.84 -4.06
CA VAL A 6 11.02 -9.35 -4.55
C VAL A 6 10.90 -10.85 -4.71
N GLU A 7 10.83 -11.32 -5.96
CA GLU A 7 10.55 -12.72 -6.31
C GLU A 7 11.09 -12.98 -7.72
N ASP A 8 11.94 -13.99 -7.88
CA ASP A 8 12.61 -14.30 -9.14
C ASP A 8 11.79 -15.25 -10.04
N GLU A 9 10.75 -15.90 -9.49
CA GLU A 9 9.82 -16.71 -10.28
C GLU A 9 8.72 -15.81 -10.89
N PRO A 10 8.73 -15.50 -12.21
CA PRO A 10 7.83 -14.51 -12.79
C PRO A 10 6.35 -14.86 -12.61
N TYR A 11 6.00 -16.16 -12.71
CA TYR A 11 4.60 -16.60 -12.56
C TYR A 11 4.08 -16.38 -11.14
N LEU A 12 4.93 -16.60 -10.11
CA LEU A 12 4.55 -16.36 -8.73
C LEU A 12 4.46 -14.86 -8.45
N ALA A 13 5.45 -14.08 -8.90
CA ALA A 13 5.46 -12.63 -8.76
C ALA A 13 4.21 -11.99 -9.37
N ASP A 14 3.87 -12.37 -10.61
CA ASP A 14 2.66 -11.89 -11.30
C ASP A 14 1.37 -12.31 -10.57
N ALA A 15 1.28 -13.58 -10.13
CA ALA A 15 0.12 -14.06 -9.38
C ALA A 15 -0.07 -13.31 -8.05
N VAL A 16 1.03 -13.00 -7.35
CA VAL A 16 1.00 -12.21 -6.11
C VAL A 16 0.54 -10.78 -6.42
N ARG A 17 1.13 -10.11 -7.41
CA ARG A 17 0.74 -8.76 -7.83
C ARG A 17 -0.74 -8.69 -8.20
N ASP A 18 -1.21 -9.62 -9.04
CA ASP A 18 -2.61 -9.65 -9.47
C ASP A 18 -3.56 -9.89 -8.30
N GLY A 19 -3.19 -10.78 -7.37
CA GLY A 19 -3.94 -11.00 -6.14
C GLY A 19 -4.01 -9.75 -5.26
N LEU A 20 -2.91 -9.03 -5.09
CA LEU A 20 -2.86 -7.77 -4.35
C LEU A 20 -3.68 -6.67 -5.03
N ARG A 21 -3.63 -6.60 -6.37
CA ARG A 21 -4.44 -5.66 -7.16
C ARG A 21 -5.95 -5.85 -6.97
N LEU A 22 -6.42 -7.10 -6.83
CA LEU A 22 -7.82 -7.39 -6.51
C LEU A 22 -8.23 -6.85 -5.13
N GLU A 23 -7.27 -6.69 -4.22
CA GLU A 23 -7.46 -6.12 -2.89
C GLU A 23 -7.22 -4.60 -2.82
N ALA A 24 -6.99 -3.95 -3.99
CA ALA A 24 -6.61 -2.55 -4.15
C ALA A 24 -5.31 -2.17 -3.40
N ILE A 25 -4.37 -3.09 -3.39
CA ILE A 25 -3.00 -2.91 -2.93
C ILE A 25 -2.14 -2.72 -4.18
N ALA A 26 -1.42 -1.60 -4.26
CA ALA A 26 -0.45 -1.36 -5.31
C ALA A 26 0.79 -2.23 -5.06
N ALA A 27 1.38 -2.80 -6.10
CA ALA A 27 2.55 -3.65 -5.94
C ALA A 27 3.48 -3.54 -7.15
N ASP A 28 4.76 -3.30 -6.86
CA ASP A 28 5.85 -3.30 -7.83
C ASP A 28 6.65 -4.59 -7.66
N ILE A 29 7.21 -5.11 -8.76
CA ILE A 29 7.96 -6.37 -8.77
C ILE A 29 9.43 -6.10 -9.07
N ALA A 30 10.32 -6.70 -8.27
CA ALA A 30 11.72 -6.86 -8.56
C ALA A 30 12.04 -8.35 -8.72
N GLY A 31 12.64 -8.74 -9.83
CA GLY A 31 13.03 -10.13 -10.10
C GLY A 31 14.39 -10.52 -9.53
N ASP A 32 15.10 -9.59 -8.93
CA ASP A 32 16.42 -9.78 -8.35
C ASP A 32 16.71 -8.71 -7.28
N GLY A 33 17.77 -8.94 -6.49
CA GLY A 33 18.10 -8.05 -5.38
C GLY A 33 18.66 -6.69 -5.82
N ASP A 34 19.34 -6.60 -6.96
CA ASP A 34 19.87 -5.32 -7.45
C ASP A 34 18.72 -4.40 -7.86
N THR A 35 17.76 -4.92 -8.62
CA THR A 35 16.53 -4.23 -8.98
C THR A 35 15.72 -3.82 -7.73
N ALA A 36 15.66 -4.70 -6.72
CA ALA A 36 14.97 -4.39 -5.47
C ALA A 36 15.59 -3.21 -4.73
N LEU A 37 16.91 -3.16 -4.61
CA LEU A 37 17.63 -2.06 -3.97
C LEU A 37 17.50 -0.75 -4.75
N GLU A 38 17.52 -0.80 -6.09
CA GLU A 38 17.26 0.35 -6.94
C GLU A 38 15.86 0.93 -6.68
N LEU A 39 14.82 0.08 -6.73
CA LEU A 39 13.44 0.49 -6.47
C LEU A 39 13.25 1.07 -5.07
N LEU A 40 13.87 0.46 -4.05
CA LEU A 40 13.84 0.96 -2.66
C LEU A 40 14.54 2.32 -2.50
N SER A 41 15.51 2.63 -3.35
CA SER A 41 16.26 3.90 -3.28
C SER A 41 15.51 5.08 -3.89
N VAL A 42 14.60 4.83 -4.86
CA VAL A 42 13.90 5.87 -5.62
C VAL A 42 12.40 5.96 -5.34
N ASN A 43 11.83 4.95 -4.69
CA ASN A 43 10.40 4.91 -4.37
C ASN A 43 10.15 4.73 -2.88
N GLU A 44 8.98 5.20 -2.42
CA GLU A 44 8.48 4.93 -1.09
C GLU A 44 7.53 3.73 -1.10
N TYR A 45 7.81 2.75 -0.24
CA TYR A 45 6.97 1.57 -0.02
C TYR A 45 6.44 1.54 1.40
N ASP A 46 5.22 1.05 1.52
CA ASP A 46 4.58 0.82 2.83
C ASP A 46 5.03 -0.51 3.44
N LEU A 47 5.45 -1.48 2.59
CA LEU A 47 5.82 -2.81 3.00
C LEU A 47 6.66 -3.51 1.91
N ALA A 48 7.57 -4.42 2.32
CA ALA A 48 8.32 -5.29 1.43
C ALA A 48 7.94 -6.76 1.65
N VAL A 49 7.73 -7.50 0.55
CA VAL A 49 7.60 -8.96 0.51
C VAL A 49 8.86 -9.48 -0.17
N LEU A 50 9.70 -10.21 0.55
CA LEU A 50 10.99 -10.64 0.06
C LEU A 50 11.04 -12.16 -0.02
N ASP A 51 11.29 -12.72 -1.21
CA ASP A 51 11.79 -14.08 -1.27
C ASP A 51 13.23 -14.11 -0.78
N ARG A 52 13.55 -15.10 0.00
CA ARG A 52 14.88 -15.27 0.58
C ARG A 52 15.93 -15.57 -0.47
N ASP A 53 15.58 -16.40 -1.45
CA ASP A 53 16.50 -16.95 -2.44
C ASP A 53 16.30 -16.26 -3.82
N VAL A 54 16.70 -15.00 -3.95
CA VAL A 54 16.68 -14.27 -5.22
C VAL A 54 18.11 -14.06 -5.76
N PRO A 55 18.27 -13.89 -7.09
CA PRO A 55 19.58 -13.54 -7.69
C PRO A 55 20.10 -12.19 -7.19
N GLY A 56 21.44 -12.02 -7.18
CA GLY A 56 22.09 -10.82 -6.65
C GLY A 56 22.08 -10.78 -5.13
N PRO A 57 21.89 -9.62 -4.50
CA PRO A 57 21.64 -9.53 -3.07
C PRO A 57 20.42 -10.34 -2.65
N SER A 58 20.61 -11.26 -1.71
CA SER A 58 19.57 -12.14 -1.19
C SER A 58 18.47 -11.37 -0.43
N GLY A 59 17.30 -11.98 -0.22
CA GLY A 59 16.25 -11.39 0.60
C GLY A 59 16.71 -11.01 2.01
N ASP A 60 17.64 -11.80 2.59
CA ASP A 60 18.24 -11.51 3.89
C ASP A 60 19.13 -10.24 3.85
N GLU A 61 19.88 -10.03 2.75
CA GLU A 61 20.69 -8.84 2.56
C GLU A 61 19.87 -7.60 2.28
N ILE A 62 18.79 -7.74 1.51
CA ILE A 62 17.82 -6.66 1.27
C ILE A 62 17.12 -6.27 2.59
N ALA A 63 16.71 -7.25 3.40
CA ALA A 63 16.10 -7.00 4.70
C ALA A 63 17.05 -6.20 5.62
N ARG A 64 18.32 -6.59 5.67
CA ARG A 64 19.36 -5.86 6.41
C ARG A 64 19.50 -4.43 5.93
N TRP A 65 19.53 -4.22 4.61
CA TRP A 65 19.62 -2.89 4.01
C TRP A 65 18.43 -2.01 4.40
N ILE A 66 17.20 -2.56 4.39
CA ILE A 66 15.98 -1.84 4.81
C ILE A 66 16.10 -1.41 6.28
N VAL A 67 16.54 -2.30 7.16
CA VAL A 67 16.74 -2.00 8.59
C VAL A 67 17.80 -0.93 8.79
N ASP A 68 18.95 -1.07 8.15
CA ASP A 68 20.09 -0.15 8.29
C ASP A 68 19.77 1.24 7.72
N SER A 69 18.93 1.33 6.70
CA SER A 69 18.45 2.61 6.15
C SER A 69 17.57 3.41 7.10
N GLY A 70 17.02 2.77 8.13
CA GLY A 70 16.09 3.38 9.07
C GLY A 70 14.72 3.75 8.45
N SER A 71 14.39 3.19 7.28
CA SER A 71 13.13 3.48 6.56
C SER A 71 11.88 3.05 7.33
N GLY A 72 12.02 2.08 8.24
CA GLY A 72 10.91 1.52 9.01
C GLY A 72 9.86 0.80 8.15
N ILE A 73 10.26 0.34 6.95
CA ILE A 73 9.42 -0.48 6.06
C ILE A 73 9.30 -1.88 6.70
N PRO A 74 8.09 -2.36 7.04
CA PRO A 74 7.90 -3.71 7.53
C PRO A 74 8.23 -4.74 6.46
N ILE A 75 8.81 -5.87 6.89
CA ILE A 75 9.30 -6.93 6.02
C ILE A 75 8.53 -8.21 6.27
N LEU A 76 7.91 -8.75 5.21
CA LEU A 76 7.39 -10.12 5.17
C LEU A 76 8.31 -10.99 4.35
N MET A 77 8.98 -11.95 5.00
CA MET A 77 9.87 -12.89 4.32
C MET A 77 9.09 -14.09 3.80
N LEU A 78 9.29 -14.44 2.52
CA LEU A 78 8.82 -15.71 1.95
C LEU A 78 9.90 -16.77 2.11
N THR A 79 9.55 -17.96 2.60
CA THR A 79 10.50 -19.03 2.86
C THR A 79 10.01 -20.38 2.33
N ALA A 80 10.92 -21.26 1.92
CA ALA A 80 10.58 -22.64 1.62
C ALA A 80 10.25 -23.42 2.92
N ALA A 81 9.39 -24.45 2.81
CA ALA A 81 8.89 -25.21 3.95
C ALA A 81 9.98 -26.00 4.71
N ASP A 82 11.05 -26.39 4.02
CA ASP A 82 12.18 -27.16 4.55
C ASP A 82 13.19 -26.32 5.35
N ARG A 83 13.07 -24.99 5.30
CA ARG A 83 13.96 -24.04 6.00
C ARG A 83 13.33 -23.38 7.23
N MET A 84 12.28 -24.00 7.79
CA MET A 84 11.60 -23.45 8.97
C MET A 84 12.46 -23.42 10.25
N ASP A 85 13.50 -24.25 10.32
CA ASP A 85 14.42 -24.29 11.48
C ASP A 85 15.37 -23.08 11.54
N ASP A 86 15.53 -22.32 10.42
CA ASP A 86 16.31 -21.08 10.35
C ASP A 86 15.56 -19.82 10.81
N LYS A 87 14.35 -19.97 11.37
CA LYS A 87 13.54 -18.81 11.84
C LYS A 87 14.23 -18.03 12.96
N GLU A 88 14.99 -18.69 13.82
CA GLU A 88 15.72 -17.99 14.90
C GLU A 88 16.76 -17.02 14.33
N SER A 89 17.51 -17.41 13.29
CA SER A 89 18.46 -16.53 12.61
C SER A 89 17.77 -15.42 11.78
N GLY A 90 16.58 -15.67 11.27
CA GLY A 90 15.84 -14.71 10.43
C GLY A 90 15.22 -13.56 11.22
N PHE A 91 14.80 -13.75 12.48
CA PHE A 91 14.36 -12.65 13.35
C PHE A 91 15.53 -11.74 13.75
N GLU A 92 16.76 -12.25 13.82
CA GLU A 92 17.98 -11.45 14.02
C GLU A 92 18.29 -10.56 12.80
N LEU A 93 17.73 -10.87 11.61
CA LEU A 93 17.92 -10.12 10.36
C LEU A 93 16.90 -9.00 10.13
N GLY A 94 15.93 -8.83 11.04
CA GLY A 94 14.99 -7.70 11.01
C GLY A 94 13.69 -7.95 10.25
N ALA A 95 13.35 -9.19 9.85
CA ALA A 95 12.05 -9.50 9.30
C ALA A 95 10.94 -9.42 10.38
N ASP A 96 9.80 -8.81 10.04
CA ASP A 96 8.67 -8.64 10.96
C ASP A 96 7.70 -9.83 10.98
N ASP A 97 7.63 -10.61 9.89
CA ASP A 97 6.84 -11.82 9.78
C ASP A 97 7.39 -12.75 8.68
N TYR A 98 6.95 -14.00 8.70
CA TYR A 98 7.35 -15.05 7.75
C TYR A 98 6.14 -15.76 7.18
N LEU A 99 6.19 -16.06 5.87
CA LEU A 99 5.17 -16.83 5.18
C LEU A 99 5.83 -17.95 4.39
N THR A 100 5.39 -19.20 4.66
CA THR A 100 5.97 -20.39 4.04
C THR A 100 5.34 -20.67 2.67
N LYS A 101 6.16 -20.92 1.66
CA LYS A 101 5.73 -21.41 0.34
C LYS A 101 5.41 -22.94 0.42
N PRO A 102 4.30 -23.40 -0.20
CA PRO A 102 3.27 -22.63 -0.89
C PRO A 102 2.28 -21.99 0.09
N PHE A 103 1.78 -20.81 -0.23
CA PHE A 103 0.85 -20.07 0.60
C PHE A 103 -0.46 -19.73 -0.15
N ALA A 104 -1.50 -19.46 0.62
CA ALA A 104 -2.74 -18.95 0.07
C ALA A 104 -2.69 -17.40 -0.04
N MET A 105 -3.16 -16.83 -1.16
CA MET A 105 -3.21 -15.37 -1.35
C MET A 105 -3.94 -14.66 -0.21
N ARG A 106 -5.01 -15.26 0.31
CA ARG A 106 -5.74 -14.72 1.46
C ARG A 106 -4.86 -14.57 2.71
N GLU A 107 -3.96 -15.53 2.96
CA GLU A 107 -3.04 -15.48 4.09
C GLU A 107 -2.03 -14.35 3.91
N LEU A 108 -1.42 -14.25 2.72
CA LEU A 108 -0.52 -13.15 2.38
C LEU A 108 -1.17 -11.80 2.67
N VAL A 109 -2.36 -11.55 2.12
CA VAL A 109 -3.09 -10.29 2.32
C VAL A 109 -3.37 -9.99 3.80
N LEU A 110 -3.74 -10.99 4.59
CA LEU A 110 -4.00 -10.81 6.02
C LEU A 110 -2.73 -10.43 6.79
N ARG A 111 -1.58 -11.03 6.44
CA ARG A 111 -0.28 -10.72 7.05
C ARG A 111 0.19 -9.31 6.67
N LEU A 112 0.10 -8.93 5.40
CA LEU A 112 0.43 -7.58 4.93
C LEU A 112 -0.37 -6.52 5.68
N ARG A 113 -1.69 -6.72 5.81
CA ARG A 113 -2.56 -5.81 6.58
C ARG A 113 -2.21 -5.76 8.08
N ALA A 114 -1.76 -6.89 8.64
CA ALA A 114 -1.34 -6.92 10.04
C ALA A 114 -0.02 -6.16 10.26
N LEU A 115 0.92 -6.25 9.32
CA LEU A 115 2.18 -5.52 9.36
C LEU A 115 1.99 -4.02 9.15
N ASP A 116 1.21 -3.63 8.14
CA ASP A 116 0.86 -2.23 7.88
C ASP A 116 0.21 -1.57 9.12
N ARG A 117 -0.66 -2.28 9.82
CA ARG A 117 -1.24 -1.82 11.09
C ARG A 117 -0.19 -1.61 12.18
N ARG A 118 0.87 -2.44 12.27
CA ARG A 118 1.95 -2.25 13.26
C ARG A 118 2.72 -0.96 13.00
N ARG A 119 3.00 -0.67 11.72
CA ARG A 119 3.57 0.61 11.29
C ARG A 119 2.66 1.79 11.64
N ALA A 120 1.37 1.64 11.43
CA ALA A 120 0.36 2.66 11.74
C ALA A 120 0.11 2.88 13.24
N ARG A 121 0.75 2.12 14.16
CA ARG A 121 0.62 2.38 15.62
C ARG A 121 1.22 3.72 16.06
N SER A 122 2.03 4.36 15.26
CA SER A 122 2.46 5.76 15.41
C SER A 122 1.46 6.76 14.80
N ARG A 123 0.43 6.31 14.07
CA ARG A 123 -0.67 7.12 13.54
C ARG A 123 -1.94 6.83 14.34
N PRO A 124 -2.85 7.79 14.49
CA PRO A 124 -4.14 7.51 15.13
C PRO A 124 -4.84 6.36 14.43
N PRO A 125 -5.51 5.44 15.18
CA PRO A 125 -6.15 4.25 14.63
C PRO A 125 -7.25 4.58 13.62
N THR A 126 -7.74 5.81 13.64
CA THR A 126 -8.70 6.37 12.68
C THR A 126 -8.20 7.73 12.22
N MET A 127 -8.36 8.01 10.93
CA MET A 127 -8.10 9.33 10.35
C MET A 127 -9.39 10.13 10.34
N GLU A 128 -9.33 11.41 10.76
CA GLU A 128 -10.48 12.31 10.77
C GLU A 128 -10.11 13.62 10.07
N LEU A 129 -10.86 13.97 9.04
CA LEU A 129 -10.67 15.20 8.27
C LEU A 129 -11.99 15.57 7.57
N ALA A 130 -12.37 16.85 7.63
CA ALA A 130 -13.54 17.38 6.94
C ALA A 130 -14.84 16.58 7.18
N GLY A 131 -15.10 16.14 8.42
CA GLY A 131 -16.24 15.30 8.78
C GLY A 131 -16.19 13.86 8.26
N ILE A 132 -15.10 13.46 7.61
CA ILE A 132 -14.83 12.07 7.25
C ILE A 132 -14.04 11.42 8.40
N ARG A 133 -14.50 10.25 8.83
CA ARG A 133 -13.75 9.33 9.69
C ARG A 133 -13.48 8.04 8.93
N LEU A 134 -12.22 7.71 8.75
CA LEU A 134 -11.76 6.50 8.05
C LEU A 134 -10.99 5.61 9.01
N ASP A 135 -11.42 4.36 9.13
CA ASP A 135 -10.70 3.28 9.83
C ASP A 135 -10.06 2.38 8.78
N PRO A 136 -8.73 2.49 8.56
CA PRO A 136 -8.05 1.70 7.54
C PRO A 136 -8.04 0.20 7.87
N PHE A 137 -8.10 -0.15 9.18
CA PHE A 137 -8.09 -1.54 9.61
C PHE A 137 -9.42 -2.24 9.39
N ARG A 138 -10.53 -1.60 9.83
CA ARG A 138 -11.89 -2.13 9.61
C ARG A 138 -12.37 -1.91 8.19
N ARG A 139 -11.66 -1.06 7.43
CA ARG A 139 -12.07 -0.56 6.10
C ARG A 139 -13.45 0.08 6.13
N GLU A 140 -13.70 0.82 7.19
CA GLU A 140 -14.94 1.54 7.42
C GLU A 140 -14.75 3.03 7.21
N VAL A 141 -15.75 3.65 6.59
CA VAL A 141 -15.78 5.09 6.36
C VAL A 141 -17.11 5.64 6.87
N PHE A 142 -17.02 6.73 7.57
CA PHE A 142 -18.17 7.50 8.03
C PHE A 142 -18.02 8.94 7.56
N ARG A 143 -19.11 9.53 7.13
CA ARG A 143 -19.24 10.96 6.82
C ARG A 143 -20.28 11.56 7.73
N ASP A 144 -19.88 12.48 8.62
CA ASP A 144 -20.76 13.10 9.62
C ASP A 144 -21.57 12.05 10.44
N GLY A 145 -20.88 10.99 10.85
CA GLY A 145 -21.44 9.87 11.60
C GLY A 145 -22.21 8.84 10.77
N ARG A 146 -22.49 9.09 9.49
CA ARG A 146 -23.20 8.17 8.58
C ARG A 146 -22.20 7.22 7.92
N TYR A 147 -22.45 5.91 8.00
CA TYR A 147 -21.66 4.90 7.30
C TYR A 147 -21.71 5.10 5.78
N VAL A 148 -20.56 5.05 5.12
CA VAL A 148 -20.40 5.19 3.67
C VAL A 148 -19.78 3.93 3.09
N ALA A 149 -20.58 3.16 2.34
CA ALA A 149 -20.06 1.99 1.64
C ALA A 149 -19.24 2.40 0.42
N LEU A 150 -17.96 2.05 0.41
CA LEU A 150 -17.02 2.32 -0.68
C LEU A 150 -16.56 1.02 -1.34
N THR A 151 -16.25 1.10 -2.64
CA THR A 151 -15.49 0.04 -3.31
C THR A 151 -14.04 0.04 -2.82
N ARG A 152 -13.30 -1.05 -3.05
CA ARG A 152 -11.89 -1.15 -2.66
C ARG A 152 -11.05 0.00 -3.23
N LYS A 153 -11.24 0.36 -4.50
CA LYS A 153 -10.51 1.46 -5.16
C LYS A 153 -10.90 2.83 -4.62
N GLN A 154 -12.19 3.07 -4.37
CA GLN A 154 -12.64 4.32 -3.73
C GLN A 154 -12.05 4.47 -2.33
N PHE A 155 -11.99 3.37 -1.57
CA PHE A 155 -11.38 3.37 -0.25
C PHE A 155 -9.88 3.71 -0.33
N ALA A 156 -9.12 3.06 -1.23
CA ALA A 156 -7.69 3.31 -1.40
C ALA A 156 -7.41 4.78 -1.79
N VAL A 157 -8.18 5.34 -2.73
CA VAL A 157 -8.05 6.76 -3.10
C VAL A 157 -8.36 7.67 -1.91
N LEU A 158 -9.42 7.38 -1.15
CA LEU A 158 -9.76 8.19 0.02
C LEU A 158 -8.68 8.09 1.09
N GLU A 159 -8.13 6.90 1.33
CA GLU A 159 -7.05 6.67 2.30
C GLU A 159 -5.82 7.53 1.96
N VAL A 160 -5.39 7.55 0.68
CA VAL A 160 -4.27 8.39 0.22
C VAL A 160 -4.55 9.87 0.44
N LEU A 161 -5.76 10.34 0.12
CA LEU A 161 -6.15 11.74 0.32
C LEU A 161 -6.24 12.12 1.81
N MET A 162 -6.72 11.22 2.65
CA MET A 162 -6.77 11.43 4.11
C MET A 162 -5.37 11.48 4.72
N ASP A 163 -4.48 10.61 4.25
CA ASP A 163 -3.08 10.54 4.68
C ASP A 163 -2.32 11.83 4.39
N ALA A 164 -2.65 12.49 3.28
CA ALA A 164 -2.09 13.79 2.91
C ALA A 164 -2.57 14.95 3.82
N GLY A 165 -3.52 14.72 4.73
CA GLY A 165 -3.93 15.69 5.75
C GLY A 165 -4.43 17.04 5.22
N GLY A 166 -5.05 17.07 4.03
CA GLY A 166 -5.47 18.29 3.32
C GLY A 166 -4.45 18.80 2.31
N GLY A 167 -3.27 18.18 2.22
CA GLY A 167 -2.31 18.42 1.14
C GLY A 167 -2.87 18.00 -0.23
N VAL A 168 -2.32 18.59 -1.30
CA VAL A 168 -2.70 18.22 -2.68
C VAL A 168 -1.95 16.97 -3.08
N VAL A 169 -2.70 15.96 -3.54
CA VAL A 169 -2.16 14.70 -4.09
C VAL A 169 -2.35 14.73 -5.60
N SER A 170 -1.29 14.49 -6.36
CA SER A 170 -1.36 14.47 -7.83
C SER A 170 -2.15 13.27 -8.34
N ALA A 171 -2.61 13.34 -9.59
CA ALA A 171 -3.27 12.20 -10.21
C ALA A 171 -2.30 11.03 -10.42
N GLU A 172 -1.02 11.32 -10.66
CA GLU A 172 0.06 10.33 -10.79
C GLU A 172 0.30 9.61 -9.46
N GLU A 173 0.45 10.33 -8.36
CA GLU A 173 0.61 9.75 -7.03
C GLU A 173 -0.62 8.91 -6.62
N LEU A 174 -1.84 9.37 -6.91
CA LEU A 174 -3.05 8.57 -6.68
C LEU A 174 -3.03 7.28 -7.51
N LEU A 175 -2.53 7.35 -8.75
CA LEU A 175 -2.42 6.19 -9.62
C LEU A 175 -1.40 5.18 -9.05
N GLU A 176 -0.21 5.63 -8.69
CA GLU A 176 0.86 4.79 -8.11
C GLU A 176 0.43 4.12 -6.80
N ARG A 177 -0.19 4.89 -5.89
CA ARG A 177 -0.53 4.40 -4.54
C ARG A 177 -1.82 3.58 -4.48
N ALA A 178 -2.75 3.76 -5.42
CA ALA A 178 -4.04 3.06 -5.43
C ALA A 178 -4.21 2.07 -6.58
N TRP A 179 -3.37 2.09 -7.62
CA TRP A 179 -3.42 1.11 -8.71
C TRP A 179 -2.14 0.27 -8.78
N ASP A 180 -1.13 0.68 -9.48
CA ASP A 180 0.23 0.16 -9.60
C ASP A 180 1.03 1.03 -10.59
N GLU A 181 2.35 0.87 -10.67
CA GLU A 181 3.22 1.61 -11.60
C GLU A 181 2.91 1.39 -13.08
N ASN A 182 2.30 0.23 -13.43
CA ASN A 182 1.91 -0.12 -14.79
C ASN A 182 0.53 0.43 -15.18
N ALA A 183 -0.14 1.17 -14.29
CA ALA A 183 -1.40 1.79 -14.62
C ALA A 183 -1.17 2.93 -15.60
N ASP A 184 -1.82 2.86 -16.77
CA ASP A 184 -1.68 3.86 -17.83
C ASP A 184 -2.03 5.26 -17.30
N PRO A 185 -1.07 6.20 -17.22
CA PRO A 185 -1.29 7.56 -16.70
C PRO A 185 -2.27 8.38 -17.55
N PHE A 186 -2.51 7.99 -18.80
CA PHE A 186 -3.47 8.63 -19.69
C PHE A 186 -4.91 8.18 -19.47
N THR A 187 -5.15 7.23 -18.53
CA THR A 187 -6.52 6.82 -18.22
C THR A 187 -7.27 7.87 -17.39
N ASN A 188 -8.57 7.93 -17.58
CA ASN A 188 -9.45 8.72 -16.71
C ASN A 188 -9.79 8.00 -15.38
N ALA A 189 -9.07 6.93 -15.00
CA ALA A 189 -9.41 6.07 -13.87
C ALA A 189 -9.48 6.85 -12.55
N VAL A 190 -8.49 7.69 -12.28
CA VAL A 190 -8.47 8.54 -11.08
C VAL A 190 -9.67 9.48 -11.07
N ARG A 191 -9.91 10.21 -12.17
CA ARG A 191 -11.01 11.17 -12.27
C ARG A 191 -12.38 10.51 -12.10
N ILE A 192 -12.58 9.33 -12.70
CA ILE A 192 -13.81 8.56 -12.57
C ILE A 192 -14.00 8.11 -11.13
N THR A 193 -12.93 7.60 -10.49
CA THR A 193 -12.97 7.13 -9.11
C THR A 193 -13.24 8.27 -8.14
N VAL A 194 -12.59 9.42 -8.29
CA VAL A 194 -12.83 10.62 -7.47
C VAL A 194 -14.27 11.13 -7.65
N SER A 195 -14.78 11.18 -8.89
CA SER A 195 -16.17 11.58 -9.16
C SER A 195 -17.18 10.64 -8.47
N ALA A 196 -16.95 9.33 -8.54
CA ALA A 196 -17.79 8.35 -7.87
C ALA A 196 -17.66 8.44 -6.34
N LEU A 197 -16.47 8.72 -5.82
CA LEU A 197 -16.20 8.90 -4.39
C LEU A 197 -16.94 10.12 -3.83
N ARG A 198 -16.89 11.27 -4.53
CA ARG A 198 -17.67 12.47 -4.18
C ARG A 198 -19.15 12.17 -4.02
N LYS A 199 -19.74 11.44 -4.98
CA LYS A 199 -21.15 11.03 -4.93
C LYS A 199 -21.46 10.14 -3.72
N ARG A 200 -20.52 9.28 -3.31
CA ARG A 200 -20.71 8.39 -2.15
C ARG A 200 -20.59 9.15 -0.83
N LEU A 201 -19.65 10.07 -0.73
CA LEU A 201 -19.47 10.90 0.46
C LEU A 201 -20.64 11.87 0.63
N GLY A 202 -21.24 12.36 -0.47
CA GLY A 202 -22.36 13.30 -0.45
C GLY A 202 -21.91 14.75 -0.40
N GLU A 203 -22.91 15.65 -0.46
CA GLU A 203 -22.69 17.10 -0.38
C GLU A 203 -22.67 17.57 1.10
N PRO A 204 -21.95 18.68 1.38
CA PRO A 204 -21.07 19.41 0.48
C PRO A 204 -19.84 18.58 0.08
N TRP A 205 -19.36 18.74 -1.16
CA TRP A 205 -18.21 17.98 -1.64
C TRP A 205 -16.93 18.43 -0.95
N VAL A 206 -16.32 17.51 -0.22
CA VAL A 206 -15.08 17.76 0.54
C VAL A 206 -13.81 17.40 -0.22
N ILE A 207 -13.90 16.78 -1.37
CA ILE A 207 -12.74 16.53 -2.22
C ILE A 207 -12.73 17.64 -3.29
N ALA A 208 -11.79 18.56 -3.17
CA ALA A 208 -11.58 19.64 -4.15
C ALA A 208 -10.68 19.14 -5.29
N THR A 209 -10.85 19.76 -6.47
CA THR A 209 -9.91 19.62 -7.61
C THR A 209 -9.02 20.85 -7.66
N VAL A 210 -7.71 20.65 -7.58
CA VAL A 210 -6.73 21.71 -7.83
C VAL A 210 -6.31 21.61 -9.29
N ALA A 211 -6.78 22.56 -10.10
CA ALA A 211 -6.61 22.53 -11.55
C ALA A 211 -5.13 22.40 -11.95
N GLY A 212 -4.82 21.41 -12.80
CA GLY A 212 -3.46 21.12 -13.28
C GLY A 212 -2.53 20.50 -12.24
N VAL A 213 -2.97 20.27 -11.00
CA VAL A 213 -2.12 19.72 -9.91
C VAL A 213 -2.66 18.40 -9.40
N GLY A 214 -3.94 18.32 -8.96
CA GLY A 214 -4.47 17.09 -8.38
C GLY A 214 -5.74 17.28 -7.57
N TYR A 215 -5.82 16.57 -6.45
CA TYR A 215 -6.98 16.52 -5.57
C TYR A 215 -6.56 16.69 -4.11
N ARG A 216 -7.44 17.28 -3.29
CA ARG A 216 -7.25 17.37 -1.84
C ARG A 216 -8.57 17.24 -1.11
N ILE A 217 -8.51 16.88 0.16
CA ILE A 217 -9.66 17.02 1.06
C ILE A 217 -9.63 18.43 1.63
N ASP A 218 -10.72 19.16 1.41
CA ASP A 218 -10.87 20.54 1.89
C ASP A 218 -12.03 20.59 2.90
N GLY A 219 -11.72 21.03 4.13
CA GLY A 219 -12.72 21.16 5.19
C GLY A 219 -13.68 22.35 5.01
N ASP A 220 -13.28 23.31 4.15
CA ASP A 220 -13.99 24.55 3.90
C ASP A 220 -14.65 24.65 2.50
N ALA A 221 -14.84 23.51 1.82
CA ALA A 221 -15.50 23.52 0.49
C ALA A 221 -17.02 23.77 0.57
N GLY A 222 -17.40 24.79 1.31
CA GLY A 222 -18.73 25.41 1.36
C GLY A 222 -18.59 26.91 1.16
N ASP A 223 -18.63 27.34 -0.09
CA ASP A 223 -18.85 28.69 -0.64
C ASP A 223 -17.74 29.13 -1.61
N GLU A 224 -17.81 28.61 -2.84
CA GLU A 224 -17.52 29.43 -4.04
C GLU A 224 -18.34 28.89 -5.23
#